data_319bbd29ed267bde486056656631ae21
#
_entry.id   319bbd29ed267bde486056656631ae21
#
_cell.length_a   1.000
_cell.length_b   1.000
_cell.length_c   1.000
_cell.angle_alpha   90.00
_cell.angle_beta   90.00
_cell.angle_gamma   90.00
#
_symmetry.space_group_name_H-M   'P 1'
#
loop_
_entity.id
_entity.type
_entity.pdbx_description
1 polymer ?
#
loop_
_entity_poly.entity_id
_entity_poly.type
_entity_poly.pdbx_seq_one_letter_code
_entity_poly.pdbx_strand_id
1 'polypeptide(L)'
;YQKYVGHDNNRDAYMLNQLESRVVGSTWREWEASIIHVHHQSSPFPTRIWLPPFAEPVAPQTPPLMAREVNMIGMAMAQELETEGLPGAVHMGKGFDAWYPGYIDYMPMMQNIPSFWTETSLYKFATPHFYTIKDFPKERADLRIESLYSSPWKGGWWRLGDAVQYMQTASIAVLDYAAKYKETLLFNKYQAGVTTIEKYKQEPPYAYFIKQKQRDPVRPVEFLKRLAFNGIKISQLDSETFFEGNTYPKGTWVIPMAQEFGELARQLIDIQEYPDLRESPDGPLEQPYDAAGWTLPYQMEVEVVAAMSPLPESISSSLIPVKGIALEENTDTSIDLSKADFIGGAGFDTNEVAAGIVPLPGTLKGSGGTMVIDPKENNSFRIIGDAMNQNLAIGFNPKQQTYAI
;
A
#
# COMPACT_ATOMS: atom_id res chain seq x y z
N TYR A 1 12.52 -10.95 -3.04
CA TYR A 1 11.32 -11.58 -3.62
C TYR A 1 10.93 -12.81 -2.81
N GLN A 2 9.63 -12.97 -2.61
CA GLN A 2 9.08 -14.12 -1.93
C GLN A 2 9.39 -15.40 -2.72
N LYS A 3 9.96 -16.39 -2.04
CA LYS A 3 10.56 -17.58 -2.67
C LYS A 3 9.61 -18.37 -3.58
N TYR A 4 8.33 -18.49 -3.18
CA TYR A 4 7.38 -19.38 -3.83
C TYR A 4 6.53 -18.71 -4.91
N VAL A 5 6.28 -17.40 -4.80
CA VAL A 5 5.44 -16.66 -5.74
C VAL A 5 6.20 -15.61 -6.56
N GLY A 6 7.46 -15.35 -6.23
CA GLY A 6 8.29 -14.38 -6.95
C GLY A 6 7.83 -12.93 -6.84
N HIS A 7 6.96 -12.62 -5.86
CA HIS A 7 6.45 -11.28 -5.59
C HIS A 7 7.10 -10.70 -4.34
N ASP A 8 7.35 -9.39 -4.32
CA ASP A 8 8.00 -8.72 -3.22
C ASP A 8 6.95 -8.21 -2.21
N ASN A 9 7.13 -8.52 -0.92
CA ASN A 9 6.26 -8.00 0.14
C ASN A 9 6.28 -6.46 0.18
N ASN A 10 7.44 -5.87 -0.09
CA ASN A 10 7.59 -4.41 -0.17
C ASN A 10 7.14 -3.83 -1.52
N ARG A 11 6.23 -4.53 -2.21
CA ARG A 11 5.51 -4.09 -3.42
C ARG A 11 4.02 -4.42 -3.35
N ASP A 12 3.55 -4.90 -2.20
CA ASP A 12 2.22 -5.51 -2.03
C ASP A 12 1.35 -4.86 -0.95
N ALA A 13 1.79 -3.73 -0.36
CA ALA A 13 1.10 -3.12 0.78
C ALA A 13 -0.36 -2.74 0.50
N TYR A 14 -0.69 -2.30 -0.72
CA TYR A 14 -2.06 -1.93 -1.09
C TYR A 14 -2.85 -3.10 -1.69
N MET A 15 -2.16 -4.01 -2.42
CA MET A 15 -2.81 -5.15 -3.10
C MET A 15 -3.11 -6.30 -2.15
N LEU A 16 -2.28 -6.49 -1.11
CA LEU A 16 -2.49 -7.50 -0.07
C LEU A 16 -2.63 -8.93 -0.63
N ASN A 17 -1.90 -9.23 -1.72
CA ASN A 17 -1.93 -10.55 -2.34
C ASN A 17 -1.25 -11.61 -1.46
N GLN A 18 -0.17 -11.20 -0.79
CA GLN A 18 0.57 -12.09 0.09
C GLN A 18 -0.01 -12.10 1.50
N LEU A 19 0.11 -13.23 2.15
CA LEU A 19 -0.30 -13.41 3.54
C LEU A 19 0.45 -12.45 4.46
N GLU A 20 1.76 -12.36 4.27
CA GLU A 20 2.66 -11.50 5.04
C GLU A 20 2.24 -10.04 4.95
N SER A 21 1.85 -9.56 3.77
CA SER A 21 1.37 -8.19 3.58
C SER A 21 0.09 -7.93 4.38
N ARG A 22 -0.82 -8.91 4.43
CA ARG A 22 -2.04 -8.82 5.24
C ARG A 22 -1.76 -8.83 6.73
N VAL A 23 -0.85 -9.69 7.19
CA VAL A 23 -0.42 -9.73 8.61
C VAL A 23 0.18 -8.39 9.03
N VAL A 24 1.10 -7.86 8.24
CA VAL A 24 1.72 -6.55 8.53
C VAL A 24 0.66 -5.44 8.50
N GLY A 25 -0.19 -5.39 7.46
CA GLY A 25 -1.26 -4.40 7.33
C GLY A 25 -2.27 -4.44 8.48
N SER A 26 -2.72 -5.63 8.92
CA SER A 26 -3.59 -5.75 10.09
C SER A 26 -2.92 -5.31 11.37
N THR A 27 -1.64 -5.64 11.55
CA THR A 27 -0.89 -5.28 12.77
C THR A 27 -0.82 -3.78 12.96
N TRP A 28 -0.42 -2.99 11.96
CA TRP A 28 -0.36 -1.55 12.16
C TRP A 28 -1.75 -0.89 12.31
N ARG A 29 -2.79 -1.52 11.74
CA ARG A 29 -4.18 -1.07 11.94
C ARG A 29 -4.71 -1.39 13.33
N GLU A 30 -4.38 -2.55 13.88
CA GLU A 30 -4.76 -2.96 15.23
C GLU A 30 -4.07 -2.08 16.29
N TRP A 31 -2.78 -1.86 16.16
CA TRP A 31 -1.99 -1.10 17.14
C TRP A 31 -2.10 0.41 16.96
N GLU A 32 -2.61 0.90 15.83
CA GLU A 32 -2.72 2.33 15.52
C GLU A 32 -1.42 3.10 15.81
N ALA A 33 -0.31 2.53 15.34
CA ALA A 33 1.03 3.06 15.60
C ALA A 33 1.14 4.57 15.33
N SER A 34 1.95 5.26 16.11
CA SER A 34 2.23 6.70 15.94
C SER A 34 3.39 6.96 14.99
N ILE A 35 4.28 5.98 14.80
CA ILE A 35 5.40 5.98 13.86
C ILE A 35 5.62 4.56 13.38
N ILE A 36 5.91 4.40 12.10
CA ILE A 36 6.40 3.14 11.52
C ILE A 36 7.78 3.38 10.93
N HIS A 37 8.77 2.68 11.45
CA HIS A 37 10.14 2.70 10.95
C HIS A 37 10.55 1.31 10.49
N VAL A 38 10.90 1.18 9.23
CA VAL A 38 11.34 -0.06 8.60
C VAL A 38 12.83 0.01 8.30
N HIS A 39 13.56 -1.01 8.64
CA HIS A 39 14.99 -1.10 8.33
C HIS A 39 15.21 -1.89 7.05
N HIS A 40 15.83 -1.25 6.06
CA HIS A 40 16.35 -1.89 4.87
C HIS A 40 17.88 -1.89 4.86
N GLN A 41 18.40 -2.79 4.09
CA GLN A 41 19.83 -2.84 3.76
C GLN A 41 20.00 -2.91 2.26
N SER A 42 20.67 -1.91 1.71
CA SER A 42 21.02 -1.84 0.30
C SER A 42 22.47 -1.36 0.13
N SER A 43 22.79 -0.75 -0.96
CA SER A 43 24.11 -0.19 -1.22
C SER A 43 24.03 1.29 -1.52
N PRO A 44 23.69 2.16 -0.56
CA PRO A 44 23.77 3.60 -0.78
C PRO A 44 25.25 4.06 -0.81
N PHE A 45 26.12 3.19 -1.28
CA PHE A 45 27.57 3.40 -1.31
C PHE A 45 27.94 4.69 -2.08
N PRO A 46 28.88 5.50 -1.58
CA PRO A 46 29.75 5.28 -0.42
C PRO A 46 29.18 5.72 0.92
N THR A 47 27.94 6.15 1.00
CA THR A 47 27.29 6.51 2.25
C THR A 47 27.09 5.29 3.16
N ARG A 48 26.85 5.48 4.44
CA ARG A 48 26.67 4.38 5.40
C ARG A 48 25.24 4.10 5.72
N ILE A 49 24.40 5.13 5.67
CA ILE A 49 22.96 5.02 5.83
C ILE A 49 22.25 6.13 5.05
N TRP A 50 21.20 5.78 4.38
CA TRP A 50 20.24 6.74 3.84
C TRP A 50 19.07 6.90 4.81
N LEU A 51 18.62 8.13 4.99
CA LEU A 51 17.56 8.55 5.89
C LEU A 51 16.60 9.50 5.15
N PRO A 52 15.31 9.58 5.53
CA PRO A 52 14.45 10.67 5.05
C PRO A 52 15.08 12.07 5.33
N PRO A 53 14.77 13.09 4.53
CA PRO A 53 13.74 13.19 3.48
C PRO A 53 13.92 12.28 2.28
N PHE A 54 12.77 11.88 1.70
CA PHE A 54 12.75 11.12 0.46
C PHE A 54 13.24 11.96 -0.74
N ALA A 55 13.74 11.30 -1.77
CA ALA A 55 13.96 11.91 -3.07
C ALA A 55 12.63 12.12 -3.81
N GLU A 56 12.66 12.90 -4.88
CA GLU A 56 11.53 13.02 -5.80
C GLU A 56 11.37 11.74 -6.67
N PRO A 57 10.13 11.39 -7.03
CA PRO A 57 8.90 12.11 -6.73
C PRO A 57 8.26 11.66 -5.40
N VAL A 58 7.43 12.56 -4.85
CA VAL A 58 6.52 12.24 -3.77
C VAL A 58 5.09 12.26 -4.31
N ALA A 59 4.30 11.25 -4.00
CA ALA A 59 2.93 11.15 -4.50
C ALA A 59 2.06 12.32 -3.99
N PRO A 60 1.24 12.92 -4.87
CA PRO A 60 0.48 14.13 -4.55
C PRO A 60 -0.59 13.93 -3.46
N GLN A 61 -0.99 12.68 -3.18
CA GLN A 61 -1.93 12.34 -2.11
C GLN A 61 -1.26 12.19 -0.73
N THR A 62 0.06 12.32 -0.65
CA THR A 62 0.75 12.26 0.63
C THR A 62 0.34 13.43 1.52
N PRO A 63 -0.22 13.21 2.73
CA PRO A 63 -0.59 14.30 3.61
C PRO A 63 0.64 15.14 3.97
N PRO A 64 0.64 16.45 3.71
CA PRO A 64 1.84 17.29 3.92
C PRO A 64 2.36 17.25 5.36
N LEU A 65 1.47 17.12 6.33
CA LEU A 65 1.83 17.05 7.75
C LEU A 65 2.63 15.78 8.05
N MET A 66 2.23 14.63 7.49
CA MET A 66 2.96 13.38 7.65
C MET A 66 4.33 13.44 6.99
N ALA A 67 4.42 14.00 5.79
CA ALA A 67 5.70 14.20 5.12
C ALA A 67 6.67 15.10 5.95
N ARG A 68 6.15 16.17 6.58
CA ARG A 68 6.97 17.04 7.44
C ARG A 68 7.45 16.33 8.70
N GLU A 69 6.63 15.50 9.33
CA GLU A 69 7.05 14.69 10.47
C GLU A 69 8.13 13.68 10.11
N VAL A 70 7.97 12.97 8.99
CA VAL A 70 9.00 12.06 8.49
C VAL A 70 10.33 12.80 8.25
N ASN A 71 10.29 14.01 7.67
CA ASN A 71 11.49 14.79 7.45
C ASN A 71 12.15 15.21 8.78
N MET A 72 11.38 15.60 9.78
CA MET A 72 11.92 15.95 11.12
C MET A 72 12.53 14.73 11.80
N ILE A 73 11.90 13.56 11.72
CA ILE A 73 12.44 12.32 12.27
C ILE A 73 13.75 11.94 11.57
N GLY A 74 13.81 12.07 10.24
CA GLY A 74 15.03 11.84 9.47
C GLY A 74 16.20 12.70 9.90
N MET A 75 15.95 13.99 10.15
CA MET A 75 16.98 14.93 10.66
C MET A 75 17.37 14.62 12.11
N ALA A 76 16.43 14.16 12.96
CA ALA A 76 16.75 13.73 14.32
C ALA A 76 17.67 12.50 14.32
N MET A 77 17.40 11.53 13.46
CA MET A 77 18.29 10.36 13.28
C MET A 77 19.69 10.78 12.83
N ALA A 78 19.78 11.67 11.83
CA ALA A 78 21.07 12.17 11.35
C ALA A 78 21.85 12.90 12.45
N GLN A 79 21.18 13.73 13.25
CA GLN A 79 21.80 14.42 14.38
C GLN A 79 22.36 13.42 15.41
N GLU A 80 21.63 12.38 15.74
CA GLU A 80 22.08 11.37 16.71
C GLU A 80 23.28 10.58 16.19
N LEU A 81 23.29 10.21 14.89
CA LEU A 81 24.44 9.59 14.26
C LEU A 81 25.69 10.48 14.35
N GLU A 82 25.56 11.79 14.14
CA GLU A 82 26.70 12.72 14.30
C GLU A 82 27.15 12.81 15.76
N THR A 83 26.22 12.81 16.72
CA THR A 83 26.52 12.84 18.15
C THR A 83 27.34 11.61 18.58
N GLU A 84 27.01 10.45 18.03
CA GLU A 84 27.71 9.20 18.25
C GLU A 84 28.99 9.04 17.39
N GLY A 85 29.34 10.03 16.57
CA GLY A 85 30.52 9.99 15.71
C GLY A 85 30.41 8.99 14.56
N LEU A 86 29.21 8.75 14.05
CA LEU A 86 28.89 7.80 12.99
C LEU A 86 28.64 8.56 11.65
N PRO A 87 29.69 8.87 10.88
CA PRO A 87 29.57 9.66 9.66
C PRO A 87 28.93 8.85 8.51
N GLY A 88 28.48 9.52 7.47
CA GLY A 88 28.00 8.89 6.24
C GLY A 88 26.49 8.78 6.12
N ALA A 89 25.73 9.53 6.95
CA ALA A 89 24.30 9.68 6.79
C ALA A 89 23.98 10.64 5.63
N VAL A 90 23.11 10.21 4.73
CA VAL A 90 22.68 10.97 3.54
C VAL A 90 21.16 11.02 3.45
N HIS A 91 20.66 12.10 2.86
CA HIS A 91 19.24 12.32 2.60
C HIS A 91 18.98 12.44 1.09
N MET A 92 17.73 12.30 0.67
CA MET A 92 17.29 12.50 -0.71
C MET A 92 18.11 11.71 -1.74
N GLY A 93 18.55 10.51 -1.37
CA GLY A 93 19.29 9.62 -2.27
C GLY A 93 18.44 9.19 -3.46
N LYS A 94 18.97 9.31 -4.69
CA LYS A 94 18.29 8.88 -5.92
C LYS A 94 17.82 7.43 -5.79
N GLY A 95 16.55 7.16 -6.16
CA GLY A 95 15.93 5.85 -6.05
C GLY A 95 15.28 5.54 -4.69
N PHE A 96 15.26 6.49 -3.76
CA PHE A 96 14.55 6.37 -2.48
C PHE A 96 13.41 7.41 -2.43
N ASP A 97 12.45 7.24 -3.34
CA ASP A 97 11.29 8.12 -3.49
C ASP A 97 10.07 7.64 -2.67
N ALA A 98 9.06 8.50 -2.56
CA ALA A 98 7.81 8.24 -1.89
C ALA A 98 6.64 8.31 -2.89
N TRP A 99 6.73 7.57 -3.97
CA TRP A 99 5.73 7.55 -5.04
C TRP A 99 4.79 6.35 -5.00
N TYR A 100 5.34 5.14 -4.93
CA TYR A 100 4.58 3.91 -5.12
C TYR A 100 3.97 3.37 -3.81
N PRO A 101 2.62 3.25 -3.70
CA PRO A 101 1.94 2.80 -2.47
C PRO A 101 2.10 1.30 -2.18
N GLY A 102 2.82 0.57 -3.01
CA GLY A 102 3.17 -0.82 -2.74
C GLY A 102 4.21 -1.00 -1.64
N TYR A 103 4.96 0.07 -1.30
CA TYR A 103 5.92 0.02 -0.21
C TYR A 103 5.22 -0.03 1.15
N ILE A 104 5.52 -1.06 1.95
CA ILE A 104 4.96 -1.24 3.31
C ILE A 104 5.39 -0.12 4.27
N ASP A 105 6.48 0.52 3.96
CA ASP A 105 7.12 1.59 4.72
C ASP A 105 6.70 3.00 4.29
N TYR A 106 5.93 3.12 3.21
CA TYR A 106 5.43 4.40 2.72
C TYR A 106 3.90 4.51 2.76
N MET A 107 3.17 3.45 2.39
CA MET A 107 1.70 3.49 2.29
C MET A 107 1.01 3.99 3.57
N PRO A 108 1.47 3.66 4.80
CA PRO A 108 0.83 4.13 6.02
C PRO A 108 0.82 5.66 6.19
N MET A 109 1.64 6.41 5.46
CA MET A 109 1.55 7.88 5.46
C MET A 109 0.17 8.36 5.01
N MET A 110 -0.45 7.67 4.06
CA MET A 110 -1.82 7.97 3.61
C MET A 110 -2.90 7.44 4.55
N GLN A 111 -2.50 6.74 5.61
CA GLN A 111 -3.33 6.37 6.76
C GLN A 111 -3.03 7.24 7.99
N ASN A 112 -2.44 8.42 7.76
CA ASN A 112 -2.11 9.42 8.78
C ASN A 112 -1.09 8.93 9.82
N ILE A 113 -0.15 8.07 9.40
CA ILE A 113 0.94 7.56 10.24
C ILE A 113 2.28 7.98 9.60
N PRO A 114 3.15 8.75 10.27
CA PRO A 114 4.51 8.97 9.81
C PRO A 114 5.22 7.63 9.62
N SER A 115 5.45 7.26 8.37
CA SER A 115 6.02 5.97 8.00
C SER A 115 7.16 6.16 7.02
N PHE A 116 8.24 5.45 7.22
CA PHE A 116 9.47 5.59 6.44
C PHE A 116 10.38 4.40 6.64
N TRP A 117 11.40 4.33 5.78
CA TRP A 117 12.49 3.36 5.94
C TRP A 117 13.84 4.05 6.02
N THR A 118 14.83 3.28 6.40
CA THR A 118 16.25 3.63 6.32
C THR A 118 16.99 2.57 5.51
N GLU A 119 18.03 2.98 4.78
CA GLU A 119 18.86 2.08 3.98
C GLU A 119 20.27 2.05 4.53
N THR A 120 20.57 1.02 5.29
CA THR A 120 21.92 0.86 5.84
C THR A 120 22.81 0.14 4.81
N SER A 121 24.03 0.65 4.62
CA SER A 121 24.99 0.05 3.71
C SER A 121 25.31 -1.39 4.11
N LEU A 122 25.30 -2.29 3.13
CA LEU A 122 25.65 -3.69 3.34
C LEU A 122 26.90 -4.07 2.57
N TYR A 123 27.51 -5.19 2.95
CA TYR A 123 28.54 -5.86 2.18
C TYR A 123 28.29 -7.36 2.12
N LYS A 124 28.82 -8.03 1.09
CA LYS A 124 28.53 -9.43 0.76
C LYS A 124 28.58 -10.34 1.99
N PHE A 125 27.46 -10.98 2.30
CA PHE A 125 27.36 -12.02 3.34
C PHE A 125 27.90 -11.59 4.72
N ALA A 126 27.74 -10.33 5.09
CA ALA A 126 28.27 -9.76 6.33
C ALA A 126 29.81 -9.88 6.48
N THR A 127 30.52 -10.08 5.39
CA THR A 127 31.97 -10.17 5.39
C THR A 127 32.59 -8.81 5.68
N PRO A 128 33.55 -8.68 6.64
CA PRO A 128 34.26 -7.42 6.86
C PRO A 128 34.99 -6.96 5.60
N HIS A 129 34.89 -5.68 5.29
CA HIS A 129 35.57 -5.09 4.15
C HIS A 129 36.24 -3.77 4.52
N PHE A 130 37.46 -3.53 4.00
CA PHE A 130 38.15 -2.27 4.18
C PHE A 130 38.06 -1.45 2.90
N TYR A 131 37.41 -0.29 2.97
CA TYR A 131 37.24 0.62 1.86
C TYR A 131 38.29 1.72 1.85
N THR A 132 38.76 2.06 0.68
CA THR A 132 39.57 3.25 0.40
C THR A 132 38.84 4.19 -0.53
N ILE A 133 39.30 5.42 -0.67
CA ILE A 133 38.75 6.38 -1.64
C ILE A 133 38.80 5.84 -3.09
N LYS A 134 39.73 4.93 -3.41
CA LYS A 134 39.82 4.32 -4.74
C LYS A 134 38.64 3.41 -5.07
N ASP A 135 37.94 2.93 -4.04
CA ASP A 135 36.76 2.08 -4.19
C ASP A 135 35.50 2.95 -4.41
N PHE A 136 35.58 4.28 -4.22
CA PHE A 136 34.45 5.18 -4.37
C PHE A 136 34.20 5.53 -5.83
N PRO A 137 32.93 5.71 -6.25
CA PRO A 137 32.60 6.30 -7.53
C PRO A 137 33.29 7.67 -7.69
N LYS A 138 33.73 7.99 -8.90
CA LYS A 138 34.49 9.24 -9.16
C LYS A 138 33.75 10.51 -8.71
N GLU A 139 32.45 10.53 -8.92
CA GLU A 139 31.54 11.61 -8.53
C GLU A 139 31.37 11.75 -7.01
N ARG A 140 31.77 10.73 -6.23
CA ARG A 140 31.68 10.69 -4.77
C ARG A 140 33.03 10.64 -4.06
N ALA A 141 34.13 10.77 -4.82
CA ALA A 141 35.48 10.63 -4.26
C ALA A 141 36.05 11.93 -3.68
N ASP A 142 35.45 13.09 -3.94
CA ASP A 142 35.97 14.37 -3.45
C ASP A 142 35.67 14.67 -1.97
N LEU A 143 34.77 13.89 -1.35
CA LEU A 143 34.39 13.95 0.07
C LEU A 143 34.05 15.37 0.58
N ARG A 144 33.60 16.26 -0.30
CA ARG A 144 33.16 17.58 0.12
C ARG A 144 31.85 17.49 0.92
N ILE A 145 31.71 18.42 1.83
CA ILE A 145 30.49 18.57 2.63
C ILE A 145 29.38 19.14 1.74
N GLU A 146 28.24 18.46 1.76
CA GLU A 146 27.01 18.91 1.08
C GLU A 146 25.91 19.10 2.13
N SER A 147 24.92 19.96 1.85
CA SER A 147 23.83 20.26 2.80
C SER A 147 23.10 19.03 3.31
N LEU A 148 22.93 18.01 2.46
CA LEU A 148 22.23 16.75 2.79
C LEU A 148 23.19 15.55 2.94
N TYR A 149 24.51 15.84 3.00
CA TYR A 149 25.57 14.90 3.30
C TYR A 149 26.67 15.62 4.06
N SER A 150 26.37 16.00 5.31
CA SER A 150 27.22 16.92 6.12
C SER A 150 28.48 16.29 6.66
N SER A 151 28.53 14.98 6.80
CA SER A 151 29.68 14.23 7.33
C SER A 151 30.01 13.05 6.41
N PRO A 152 30.72 13.27 5.28
CA PRO A 152 31.06 12.20 4.35
C PRO A 152 31.94 11.13 4.99
N TRP A 153 31.56 9.87 4.76
CA TRP A 153 32.37 8.73 5.21
C TRP A 153 33.65 8.63 4.39
N LYS A 154 34.78 8.57 5.08
CA LYS A 154 36.13 8.64 4.47
C LYS A 154 36.71 7.27 4.08
N GLY A 155 35.92 6.22 4.15
CA GLY A 155 36.38 4.85 4.01
C GLY A 155 36.81 4.26 5.36
N GLY A 156 37.44 3.08 5.32
CA GLY A 156 37.80 2.33 6.50
C GLY A 156 37.12 0.96 6.56
N TRP A 157 37.20 0.32 7.70
CA TRP A 157 36.52 -0.92 7.92
C TRP A 157 35.02 -0.76 7.95
N TRP A 158 34.33 -1.71 7.32
CA TRP A 158 32.88 -1.87 7.43
C TRP A 158 32.55 -3.32 7.77
N ARG A 159 31.87 -3.54 8.87
CA ARG A 159 31.56 -4.83 9.45
C ARG A 159 30.06 -4.92 9.74
N LEU A 160 29.55 -6.11 9.97
CA LEU A 160 28.16 -6.31 10.39
C LEU A 160 27.83 -5.55 11.68
N GLY A 161 28.77 -5.54 12.65
CA GLY A 161 28.60 -4.76 13.88
C GLY A 161 28.45 -3.26 13.65
N ASP A 162 29.18 -2.70 12.67
CA ASP A 162 29.07 -1.30 12.31
C ASP A 162 27.65 -1.00 11.74
N ALA A 163 27.14 -1.85 10.84
CA ALA A 163 25.78 -1.71 10.30
C ALA A 163 24.71 -1.79 11.41
N VAL A 164 24.86 -2.74 12.35
CA VAL A 164 23.95 -2.87 13.51
C VAL A 164 23.98 -1.61 14.37
N GLN A 165 25.15 -1.03 14.62
CA GLN A 165 25.29 0.20 15.39
C GLN A 165 24.55 1.37 14.73
N TYR A 166 24.68 1.55 13.41
CA TYR A 166 23.95 2.60 12.69
C TYR A 166 22.43 2.43 12.80
N MET A 167 21.92 1.21 12.58
CA MET A 167 20.48 0.92 12.71
C MET A 167 19.98 1.12 14.13
N GLN A 168 20.75 0.69 15.14
CA GLN A 168 20.40 0.87 16.54
C GLN A 168 20.36 2.34 16.94
N THR A 169 21.36 3.12 16.56
CA THR A 169 21.42 4.58 16.84
C THR A 169 20.23 5.29 16.19
N ALA A 170 19.92 4.99 14.92
CA ALA A 170 18.76 5.53 14.26
C ALA A 170 17.45 5.17 14.99
N SER A 171 17.29 3.92 15.42
CA SER A 171 16.10 3.48 16.17
C SER A 171 15.94 4.20 17.50
N ILE A 172 17.04 4.37 18.25
CA ILE A 172 17.02 5.10 19.53
C ILE A 172 16.62 6.56 19.30
N ALA A 173 17.13 7.20 18.24
CA ALA A 173 16.73 8.56 17.87
C ALA A 173 15.24 8.69 17.56
N VAL A 174 14.64 7.68 16.88
CA VAL A 174 13.19 7.65 16.64
C VAL A 174 12.40 7.51 17.94
N LEU A 175 12.84 6.65 18.86
CA LEU A 175 12.19 6.49 20.18
C LEU A 175 12.29 7.75 21.02
N ASP A 176 13.46 8.41 21.03
CA ASP A 176 13.67 9.67 21.73
C ASP A 176 12.80 10.80 21.14
N TYR A 177 12.74 10.89 19.79
CA TYR A 177 11.84 11.81 19.10
C TYR A 177 10.38 11.56 19.49
N ALA A 178 9.93 10.31 19.43
CA ALA A 178 8.58 9.94 19.81
C ALA A 178 8.25 10.30 21.27
N ALA A 179 9.18 10.06 22.18
CA ALA A 179 9.00 10.42 23.59
C ALA A 179 8.89 11.92 23.80
N LYS A 180 9.71 12.71 23.11
CA LYS A 180 9.71 14.19 23.20
C LYS A 180 8.48 14.82 22.58
N TYR A 181 8.00 14.31 21.45
CA TYR A 181 6.93 14.89 20.65
C TYR A 181 5.63 14.08 20.63
N LYS A 182 5.41 13.19 21.61
CA LYS A 182 4.27 12.28 21.70
C LYS A 182 2.90 12.96 21.50
N GLU A 183 2.70 14.12 22.14
CA GLU A 183 1.45 14.87 22.04
C GLU A 183 1.26 15.46 20.64
N THR A 184 2.36 15.97 20.06
CA THR A 184 2.36 16.51 18.69
C THR A 184 2.06 15.42 17.66
N LEU A 185 2.69 14.25 17.78
CA LEU A 185 2.46 13.11 16.90
C LEU A 185 1.00 12.65 16.93
N LEU A 186 0.43 12.51 18.12
CA LEU A 186 -0.99 12.13 18.28
C LEU A 186 -1.93 13.18 17.71
N PHE A 187 -1.66 14.47 18.01
CA PHE A 187 -2.46 15.57 17.49
C PHE A 187 -2.36 15.69 15.97
N ASN A 188 -1.18 15.54 15.39
CA ASN A 188 -0.98 15.64 13.95
C ASN A 188 -1.63 14.47 13.19
N LYS A 189 -1.63 13.26 13.75
CA LYS A 189 -2.39 12.12 13.22
C LYS A 189 -3.88 12.45 13.15
N TYR A 190 -4.45 12.98 14.22
CA TYR A 190 -5.84 13.44 14.25
C TYR A 190 -6.08 14.57 13.25
N GLN A 191 -5.22 15.59 13.25
CA GLN A 191 -5.36 16.76 12.38
C GLN A 191 -5.28 16.39 10.89
N ALA A 192 -4.42 15.45 10.50
CA ALA A 192 -4.33 14.98 9.13
C ALA A 192 -5.65 14.35 8.67
N GLY A 193 -6.27 13.52 9.51
CA GLY A 193 -7.59 12.96 9.23
C GLY A 193 -8.69 14.02 9.10
N VAL A 194 -8.72 14.99 10.02
CA VAL A 194 -9.67 16.13 9.95
C VAL A 194 -9.45 16.92 8.66
N THR A 195 -8.20 17.23 8.31
CA THR A 195 -7.87 17.98 7.09
C THR A 195 -8.36 17.25 5.84
N THR A 196 -8.16 15.95 5.76
CA THR A 196 -8.64 15.12 4.64
C THR A 196 -10.16 15.12 4.54
N ILE A 197 -10.86 14.98 5.68
CA ILE A 197 -12.33 15.02 5.72
C ILE A 197 -12.84 16.38 5.24
N GLU A 198 -12.30 17.49 5.74
CA GLU A 198 -12.75 18.83 5.35
C GLU A 198 -12.43 19.14 3.88
N LYS A 199 -11.27 18.68 3.36
CA LYS A 199 -10.92 18.79 1.94
C LYS A 199 -12.01 18.18 1.06
N TYR A 200 -12.37 16.92 1.29
CA TYR A 200 -13.33 16.22 0.43
C TYR A 200 -14.81 16.53 0.69
N LYS A 201 -15.11 17.37 1.66
CA LYS A 201 -16.41 18.06 1.74
C LYS A 201 -16.52 19.22 0.72
N GLN A 202 -15.40 19.73 0.23
CA GLN A 202 -15.32 20.94 -0.59
C GLN A 202 -14.77 20.72 -1.99
N GLU A 203 -13.97 19.65 -2.19
CA GLU A 203 -13.24 19.36 -3.42
C GLU A 203 -13.59 17.98 -3.98
N PRO A 204 -13.70 17.84 -5.32
CA PRO A 204 -13.89 16.54 -5.95
C PRO A 204 -12.59 15.70 -5.91
N PRO A 205 -12.74 14.37 -6.05
CA PRO A 205 -14.02 13.65 -6.14
C PRO A 205 -14.70 13.58 -4.77
N TYR A 206 -16.05 13.69 -4.75
CA TYR A 206 -16.83 13.62 -3.51
C TYR A 206 -17.12 12.18 -3.07
N ALA A 207 -17.17 11.26 -4.02
CA ALA A 207 -17.33 9.83 -3.80
C ALA A 207 -16.89 9.05 -5.04
N TYR A 208 -16.77 7.72 -4.88
CA TYR A 208 -16.70 6.79 -6.00
C TYR A 208 -17.87 5.82 -5.93
N PHE A 209 -18.53 5.60 -7.08
CA PHE A 209 -19.63 4.66 -7.24
C PHE A 209 -19.16 3.40 -7.97
N ILE A 210 -19.47 2.22 -7.43
CA ILE A 210 -19.12 0.92 -7.97
C ILE A 210 -20.38 0.06 -8.04
N LYS A 211 -20.89 -0.18 -9.26
CA LYS A 211 -22.05 -1.04 -9.48
C LYS A 211 -21.70 -2.49 -9.17
N GLN A 212 -22.65 -3.23 -8.56
CA GLN A 212 -22.43 -4.65 -8.25
C GLN A 212 -22.37 -5.51 -9.51
N LYS A 213 -23.20 -5.17 -10.52
CA LYS A 213 -23.24 -5.90 -11.77
C LYS A 213 -22.24 -5.31 -12.75
N GLN A 214 -21.13 -5.95 -12.90
CA GLN A 214 -20.08 -5.68 -13.88
C GLN A 214 -19.82 -6.93 -14.73
N ARG A 215 -18.84 -6.89 -15.63
CA ARG A 215 -18.48 -8.02 -16.49
C ARG A 215 -18.20 -9.28 -15.69
N ASP A 216 -17.42 -9.16 -14.62
CA ASP A 216 -17.21 -10.19 -13.62
C ASP A 216 -17.63 -9.65 -12.25
N PRO A 217 -18.73 -10.13 -11.66
CA PRO A 217 -19.27 -9.57 -10.40
C PRO A 217 -18.39 -9.86 -9.17
N VAL A 218 -17.39 -10.72 -9.28
CA VAL A 218 -16.44 -11.02 -8.20
C VAL A 218 -15.34 -9.97 -8.11
N ARG A 219 -14.90 -9.39 -9.23
CA ARG A 219 -13.81 -8.40 -9.25
C ARG A 219 -14.07 -7.15 -8.40
N PRO A 220 -15.23 -6.48 -8.48
CA PRO A 220 -15.51 -5.35 -7.59
C PRO A 220 -15.52 -5.76 -6.11
N VAL A 221 -15.93 -6.99 -5.78
CA VAL A 221 -15.85 -7.52 -4.41
C VAL A 221 -14.39 -7.64 -3.95
N GLU A 222 -13.55 -8.26 -4.76
CA GLU A 222 -12.13 -8.40 -4.46
C GLU A 222 -11.40 -7.05 -4.37
N PHE A 223 -11.78 -6.09 -5.21
CA PHE A 223 -11.30 -4.72 -5.15
C PHE A 223 -11.69 -4.04 -3.83
N LEU A 224 -12.97 -4.07 -3.49
CA LEU A 224 -13.49 -3.42 -2.29
C LEU A 224 -13.00 -4.07 -1.00
N LYS A 225 -12.78 -5.39 -0.98
CA LYS A 225 -12.16 -6.09 0.15
C LYS A 225 -10.77 -5.56 0.46
N ARG A 226 -9.96 -5.27 -0.55
CA ARG A 226 -8.63 -4.66 -0.37
C ARG A 226 -8.72 -3.27 0.22
N LEU A 227 -9.65 -2.46 -0.27
CA LEU A 227 -9.86 -1.12 0.27
C LEU A 227 -10.35 -1.16 1.71
N ALA A 228 -11.35 -2.00 2.02
CA ALA A 228 -11.88 -2.16 3.37
C ALA A 228 -10.82 -2.69 4.34
N PHE A 229 -10.01 -3.66 3.93
CA PHE A 229 -8.92 -4.19 4.75
C PHE A 229 -7.89 -3.12 5.10
N ASN A 230 -7.65 -2.17 4.18
CA ASN A 230 -6.80 -1.00 4.40
C ASN A 230 -7.52 0.13 5.17
N GLY A 231 -8.74 -0.10 5.67
CA GLY A 231 -9.47 0.82 6.53
C GLY A 231 -10.32 1.86 5.79
N ILE A 232 -10.45 1.77 4.47
CA ILE A 232 -11.30 2.67 3.69
C ILE A 232 -12.77 2.32 3.95
N LYS A 233 -13.56 3.31 4.35
CA LYS A 233 -14.99 3.17 4.65
C LYS A 233 -15.79 3.05 3.36
N ILE A 234 -16.69 2.07 3.32
CA ILE A 234 -17.53 1.75 2.18
C ILE A 234 -18.99 1.72 2.62
N SER A 235 -19.86 2.28 1.80
CA SER A 235 -21.31 2.26 2.00
C SER A 235 -22.01 1.66 0.79
N GLN A 236 -23.31 1.43 0.89
CA GLN A 236 -24.18 1.03 -0.21
C GLN A 236 -25.38 1.95 -0.31
N LEU A 237 -25.90 2.14 -1.53
CA LEU A 237 -27.18 2.81 -1.74
C LEU A 237 -28.32 1.92 -1.26
N ASP A 238 -29.26 2.48 -0.51
CA ASP A 238 -30.47 1.78 -0.04
C ASP A 238 -31.57 1.68 -1.10
N SER A 239 -31.49 2.53 -2.14
CA SER A 239 -32.47 2.64 -3.23
C SER A 239 -31.77 2.98 -4.55
N GLU A 240 -32.50 2.80 -5.67
CA GLU A 240 -32.03 3.26 -6.97
C GLU A 240 -31.90 4.79 -6.98
N THR A 241 -30.82 5.28 -7.51
CA THR A 241 -30.46 6.70 -7.49
C THR A 241 -29.98 7.15 -8.87
N PHE A 242 -30.43 8.33 -9.31
CA PHE A 242 -29.91 9.00 -10.49
C PHE A 242 -29.01 10.16 -10.08
N PHE A 243 -27.77 10.17 -10.56
CA PHE A 243 -26.79 11.20 -10.25
C PHE A 243 -25.77 11.36 -11.39
N GLU A 244 -25.44 12.61 -11.75
CA GLU A 244 -24.49 12.96 -12.82
C GLU A 244 -24.71 12.18 -14.14
N GLY A 245 -25.98 12.06 -14.57
CA GLY A 245 -26.34 11.38 -15.82
C GLY A 245 -26.32 9.84 -15.75
N ASN A 246 -26.02 9.26 -14.61
CA ASN A 246 -25.97 7.82 -14.40
C ASN A 246 -27.09 7.33 -13.47
N THR A 247 -27.63 6.16 -13.77
CA THR A 247 -28.53 5.44 -12.86
C THR A 247 -27.71 4.39 -12.09
N TYR A 248 -27.82 4.44 -10.78
CA TYR A 248 -27.16 3.53 -9.85
C TYR A 248 -28.22 2.68 -9.15
N PRO A 249 -28.27 1.36 -9.39
CA PRO A 249 -29.20 0.47 -8.71
C PRO A 249 -29.00 0.45 -7.20
N LYS A 250 -30.05 0.07 -6.46
CA LYS A 250 -29.93 -0.28 -5.04
C LYS A 250 -28.79 -1.27 -4.83
N GLY A 251 -28.01 -1.08 -3.77
CA GLY A 251 -26.85 -1.91 -3.43
C GLY A 251 -25.56 -1.52 -4.16
N THR A 252 -25.57 -0.50 -5.05
CA THR A 252 -24.33 0.07 -5.58
C THR A 252 -23.45 0.52 -4.43
N TRP A 253 -22.19 0.07 -4.44
CA TRP A 253 -21.23 0.51 -3.43
C TRP A 253 -20.80 1.95 -3.68
N VAL A 254 -20.59 2.67 -2.59
CA VAL A 254 -20.16 4.06 -2.58
C VAL A 254 -19.00 4.19 -1.60
N ILE A 255 -17.92 4.80 -2.05
CA ILE A 255 -16.80 5.19 -1.21
C ILE A 255 -16.89 6.71 -1.01
N PRO A 256 -17.43 7.21 0.10
CA PRO A 256 -17.45 8.64 0.39
C PRO A 256 -16.02 9.13 0.60
N MET A 257 -15.62 10.22 -0.03
CA MET A 257 -14.25 10.72 0.08
C MET A 257 -14.00 11.53 1.35
N ALA A 258 -15.05 12.13 1.95
CA ALA A 258 -14.95 12.82 3.23
C ALA A 258 -14.77 11.83 4.39
N GLN A 259 -13.64 11.12 4.38
CA GLN A 259 -13.21 10.17 5.41
C GLN A 259 -11.73 10.32 5.70
N GLU A 260 -11.26 9.81 6.84
CA GLU A 260 -9.88 9.99 7.30
C GLU A 260 -8.81 9.42 6.35
N PHE A 261 -9.15 8.39 5.57
CA PHE A 261 -8.27 7.77 4.56
C PHE A 261 -8.70 8.08 3.12
N GLY A 262 -9.34 9.23 2.92
CA GLY A 262 -9.72 9.70 1.58
C GLY A 262 -8.53 9.84 0.64
N GLU A 263 -7.36 10.27 1.14
CA GLU A 263 -6.15 10.35 0.33
C GLU A 263 -5.67 8.96 -0.13
N LEU A 264 -5.72 7.95 0.75
CA LEU A 264 -5.41 6.57 0.36
C LEU A 264 -6.40 6.05 -0.69
N ALA A 265 -7.69 6.29 -0.51
CA ALA A 265 -8.70 5.88 -1.48
C ALA A 265 -8.41 6.49 -2.85
N ARG A 266 -8.10 7.78 -2.91
CA ARG A 266 -7.73 8.48 -4.14
C ARG A 266 -6.46 7.94 -4.77
N GLN A 267 -5.43 7.73 -3.96
CA GLN A 267 -4.13 7.19 -4.39
C GLN A 267 -4.28 5.84 -5.10
N LEU A 268 -5.22 5.00 -4.66
CA LEU A 268 -5.42 3.67 -5.21
C LEU A 268 -6.37 3.64 -6.41
N ILE A 269 -7.30 4.60 -6.50
CA ILE A 269 -8.38 4.60 -7.49
C ILE A 269 -8.09 5.48 -8.70
N ASP A 270 -7.54 6.68 -8.49
CA ASP A 270 -7.28 7.63 -9.57
C ASP A 270 -6.12 7.18 -10.47
N ILE A 271 -6.11 7.68 -11.69
CA ILE A 271 -4.99 7.52 -12.63
C ILE A 271 -3.81 8.33 -12.11
N GLN A 272 -2.65 7.71 -12.05
CA GLN A 272 -1.42 8.37 -11.64
C GLN A 272 -0.83 9.16 -12.81
N GLU A 273 -0.40 10.39 -12.53
CA GLU A 273 0.36 11.23 -13.44
C GLU A 273 1.79 11.37 -12.89
N TYR A 274 2.70 10.56 -13.44
CA TYR A 274 4.11 10.62 -13.03
C TYR A 274 4.71 11.95 -13.48
N PRO A 275 5.39 12.69 -12.61
CA PRO A 275 5.92 14.01 -12.95
C PRO A 275 7.04 13.93 -14.01
N ASP A 276 7.17 14.99 -14.81
CA ASP A 276 8.26 15.16 -15.79
C ASP A 276 9.54 15.56 -15.05
N LEU A 277 10.28 14.56 -14.55
CA LEU A 277 11.56 14.75 -13.88
C LEU A 277 12.71 14.66 -14.90
N ARG A 278 13.59 15.67 -14.89
CA ARG A 278 14.75 15.75 -15.79
C ARG A 278 15.96 16.30 -15.05
N GLU A 279 17.14 15.82 -15.39
CA GLU A 279 18.41 16.38 -14.87
C GLU A 279 18.70 17.80 -15.37
N SER A 280 18.13 18.16 -16.51
CA SER A 280 18.17 19.51 -17.08
C SER A 280 16.89 19.79 -17.87
N PRO A 281 16.51 21.07 -18.11
CA PRO A 281 15.26 21.43 -18.79
C PRO A 281 15.01 20.71 -20.12
N ASP A 282 16.08 20.49 -20.89
CA ASP A 282 16.03 19.81 -22.20
C ASP A 282 16.63 18.39 -22.16
N GLY A 283 16.93 17.89 -20.98
CA GLY A 283 17.51 16.56 -20.78
C GLY A 283 16.48 15.42 -20.95
N PRO A 284 16.94 14.18 -21.01
CA PRO A 284 16.05 13.02 -21.03
C PRO A 284 15.25 12.93 -19.74
N LEU A 285 14.07 12.30 -19.82
CA LEU A 285 13.28 11.97 -18.65
C LEU A 285 14.06 11.02 -17.72
N GLU A 286 13.99 11.26 -16.43
CA GLU A 286 14.46 10.31 -15.45
C GLU A 286 13.55 9.09 -15.43
N GLN A 287 14.14 7.91 -15.44
CA GLN A 287 13.37 6.67 -15.34
C GLN A 287 12.83 6.52 -13.91
N PRO A 288 11.54 6.14 -13.75
CA PRO A 288 11.01 5.78 -12.46
C PRO A 288 11.86 4.67 -11.80
N TYR A 289 12.03 4.78 -10.50
CA TYR A 289 12.71 3.72 -9.75
C TYR A 289 11.92 2.40 -9.80
N ASP A 290 10.59 2.50 -9.68
CA ASP A 290 9.70 1.35 -9.68
C ASP A 290 8.44 1.65 -10.53
N ALA A 291 7.24 1.25 -10.08
CA ALA A 291 6.00 1.48 -10.80
C ALA A 291 5.64 2.96 -10.87
N ALA A 292 5.45 3.47 -12.09
CA ALA A 292 4.97 4.83 -12.33
C ALA A 292 3.45 4.97 -12.14
N GLY A 293 2.70 3.88 -12.34
CA GLY A 293 1.25 3.82 -12.18
C GLY A 293 0.78 2.44 -11.75
N TRP A 294 -0.32 2.41 -11.01
CA TRP A 294 -0.90 1.19 -10.44
C TRP A 294 -2.42 1.15 -10.53
N THR A 295 -3.10 2.23 -10.75
CA THR A 295 -4.56 2.44 -10.91
C THR A 295 -5.38 1.15 -10.66
N LEU A 296 -5.67 0.86 -9.41
CA LEU A 296 -6.20 -0.44 -8.97
C LEU A 296 -7.48 -0.88 -9.73
N PRO A 297 -8.43 0.03 -10.05
CA PRO A 297 -9.57 -0.34 -10.88
C PRO A 297 -9.17 -0.93 -12.24
N TYR A 298 -8.13 -0.41 -12.88
CA TYR A 298 -7.67 -0.94 -14.16
C TYR A 298 -6.97 -2.29 -14.01
N GLN A 299 -6.13 -2.44 -12.99
CA GLN A 299 -5.47 -3.72 -12.70
C GLN A 299 -6.47 -4.84 -12.45
N MET A 300 -7.62 -4.51 -11.86
CA MET A 300 -8.65 -5.48 -11.50
C MET A 300 -9.85 -5.51 -12.48
N GLU A 301 -9.84 -4.68 -13.53
CA GLU A 301 -10.94 -4.51 -14.48
C GLU A 301 -12.28 -4.22 -13.76
N VAL A 302 -12.26 -3.20 -12.90
CA VAL A 302 -13.42 -2.73 -12.14
C VAL A 302 -13.86 -1.37 -12.68
N GLU A 303 -15.15 -1.23 -13.01
CA GLU A 303 -15.72 0.05 -13.39
C GLU A 303 -16.01 0.87 -12.13
N VAL A 304 -15.35 2.02 -12.04
CA VAL A 304 -15.52 3.00 -10.96
C VAL A 304 -15.89 4.33 -11.57
N VAL A 305 -16.91 4.98 -11.01
CA VAL A 305 -17.37 6.32 -11.45
C VAL A 305 -17.14 7.32 -10.32
N ALA A 306 -16.32 8.32 -10.58
CA ALA A 306 -16.07 9.41 -9.64
C ALA A 306 -17.25 10.41 -9.65
N ALA A 307 -17.69 10.83 -8.47
CA ALA A 307 -18.64 11.92 -8.28
C ALA A 307 -17.88 13.25 -8.29
N MET A 308 -18.10 14.06 -9.29
CA MET A 308 -17.42 15.35 -9.47
C MET A 308 -18.23 16.54 -8.91
N SER A 309 -19.48 16.32 -8.53
CA SER A 309 -20.33 17.28 -7.83
C SER A 309 -20.63 16.81 -6.41
N PRO A 310 -20.89 17.72 -5.45
CA PRO A 310 -21.27 17.35 -4.09
C PRO A 310 -22.49 16.41 -4.07
N LEU A 311 -22.41 15.39 -3.24
CA LEU A 311 -23.55 14.48 -3.07
C LEU A 311 -24.75 15.23 -2.46
N PRO A 312 -25.94 15.23 -3.11
CA PRO A 312 -27.13 15.76 -2.51
C PRO A 312 -27.46 15.05 -1.18
N GLU A 313 -28.13 15.74 -0.28
CA GLU A 313 -28.53 15.18 1.01
C GLU A 313 -29.38 13.91 0.85
N SER A 314 -30.21 13.84 -0.18
CA SER A 314 -31.00 12.64 -0.52
C SER A 314 -30.14 11.42 -0.81
N ILE A 315 -28.91 11.58 -1.30
CA ILE A 315 -27.98 10.49 -1.54
C ILE A 315 -27.17 10.23 -0.27
N SER A 316 -26.57 11.26 0.31
CA SER A 316 -25.69 11.10 1.50
C SER A 316 -26.45 10.49 2.69
N SER A 317 -27.73 10.84 2.89
CA SER A 317 -28.58 10.27 3.94
C SER A 317 -29.07 8.83 3.64
N SER A 318 -29.06 8.40 2.38
CA SER A 318 -29.41 7.04 1.96
C SER A 318 -28.24 6.06 2.00
N LEU A 319 -27.04 6.53 2.27
CA LEU A 319 -25.86 5.67 2.36
C LEU A 319 -25.91 4.79 3.61
N ILE A 320 -25.96 3.50 3.41
CA ILE A 320 -25.86 2.51 4.48
C ILE A 320 -24.43 2.01 4.55
N PRO A 321 -23.68 2.23 5.64
CA PRO A 321 -22.35 1.64 5.81
C PRO A 321 -22.41 0.13 5.63
N VAL A 322 -21.43 -0.44 4.94
CA VAL A 322 -21.30 -1.90 4.84
C VAL A 322 -21.15 -2.45 6.24
N LYS A 323 -22.09 -3.30 6.65
CA LYS A 323 -22.02 -3.95 7.94
C LYS A 323 -20.97 -5.03 7.90
N GLY A 324 -20.08 -5.01 8.90
CA GLY A 324 -19.17 -6.10 9.15
C GLY A 324 -19.93 -7.38 9.52
N ILE A 325 -19.31 -8.50 9.25
CA ILE A 325 -19.72 -9.80 9.79
C ILE A 325 -18.88 -10.02 11.03
N ALA A 326 -19.51 -10.22 12.20
CA ALA A 326 -18.81 -10.56 13.42
C ALA A 326 -17.96 -11.83 13.18
N LEU A 327 -16.66 -11.70 13.43
CA LEU A 327 -15.74 -12.83 13.35
C LEU A 327 -16.00 -13.72 14.57
N GLU A 328 -16.15 -15.02 14.34
CA GLU A 328 -16.11 -15.98 15.44
C GLU A 328 -14.70 -15.93 16.06
N GLU A 329 -14.62 -15.67 17.35
CA GLU A 329 -13.36 -15.79 18.07
C GLU A 329 -12.87 -17.23 17.93
N ASN A 330 -11.78 -17.41 17.20
CA ASN A 330 -11.13 -18.71 17.11
C ASN A 330 -10.43 -18.99 18.45
N THR A 331 -11.17 -19.57 19.39
CA THR A 331 -10.69 -19.94 20.73
C THR A 331 -9.84 -21.20 20.73
N ASP A 332 -9.67 -21.85 19.59
CA ASP A 332 -8.84 -23.05 19.46
C ASP A 332 -7.35 -22.69 19.44
N THR A 333 -6.72 -22.73 20.61
CA THR A 333 -5.28 -22.52 20.77
C THR A 333 -4.43 -23.73 20.38
N SER A 334 -5.05 -24.86 20.01
CA SER A 334 -4.37 -26.08 19.54
C SER A 334 -4.15 -26.08 18.03
N ILE A 335 -3.43 -25.08 17.52
CA ILE A 335 -3.08 -25.03 16.09
C ILE A 335 -2.05 -26.11 15.80
N ASP A 336 -2.43 -27.13 15.06
CA ASP A 336 -1.50 -28.10 14.49
C ASP A 336 -0.78 -27.49 13.27
N LEU A 337 0.35 -26.85 13.50
CA LEU A 337 1.18 -26.22 12.49
C LEU A 337 1.70 -27.21 11.43
N SER A 338 1.51 -28.53 11.63
CA SER A 338 1.88 -29.55 10.64
C SER A 338 0.84 -29.68 9.52
N LYS A 339 -0.36 -29.14 9.69
CA LYS A 339 -1.41 -29.09 8.67
C LYS A 339 -1.30 -27.78 7.91
N ALA A 340 -0.64 -27.81 6.75
CA ALA A 340 -0.35 -26.66 5.90
C ALA A 340 -1.59 -25.87 5.40
N ASP A 341 -2.80 -26.40 5.59
CA ASP A 341 -4.06 -25.80 5.14
C ASP A 341 -4.64 -24.77 6.13
N PHE A 342 -4.08 -24.64 7.33
CA PHE A 342 -4.57 -23.75 8.35
C PHE A 342 -3.62 -22.56 8.58
N ILE A 343 -3.76 -21.54 7.78
CA ILE A 343 -3.23 -20.22 8.11
C ILE A 343 -4.43 -19.38 8.53
N GLY A 344 -4.89 -19.62 9.77
CA GLY A 344 -5.91 -18.81 10.39
C GLY A 344 -5.44 -17.38 10.57
N GLY A 345 -6.31 -16.42 10.35
CA GLY A 345 -6.11 -15.06 10.82
C GLY A 345 -5.52 -14.05 9.83
N ALA A 346 -5.35 -14.33 8.53
CA ALA A 346 -4.88 -13.34 7.58
C ALA A 346 -5.58 -13.34 6.22
N GLY A 347 -6.77 -13.91 6.11
CA GLY A 347 -7.66 -13.73 4.96
C GLY A 347 -8.36 -12.37 4.99
N PHE A 348 -8.96 -11.94 3.88
CA PHE A 348 -9.82 -10.75 3.86
C PHE A 348 -11.06 -10.91 4.75
N ASP A 349 -11.46 -12.13 5.04
CA ASP A 349 -12.52 -12.51 5.95
C ASP A 349 -12.16 -12.33 7.43
N THR A 350 -10.92 -12.05 7.75
CA THR A 350 -10.49 -11.68 9.12
C THR A 350 -10.71 -10.20 9.44
N ASN A 351 -11.12 -9.40 8.45
CA ASN A 351 -11.57 -8.03 8.65
C ASN A 351 -13.10 -8.02 8.48
N GLU A 352 -13.82 -7.59 9.52
CA GLU A 352 -15.29 -7.64 9.56
C GLU A 352 -15.97 -6.95 8.37
N VAL A 353 -15.50 -5.77 7.97
CA VAL A 353 -16.06 -5.02 6.85
C VAL A 353 -15.76 -5.72 5.53
N ALA A 354 -14.53 -6.16 5.32
CA ALA A 354 -14.14 -6.90 4.11
C ALA A 354 -14.92 -8.24 4.00
N ALA A 355 -15.14 -8.93 5.12
CA ALA A 355 -15.98 -10.14 5.17
C ALA A 355 -17.43 -9.86 4.77
N GLY A 356 -17.96 -8.68 5.13
CA GLY A 356 -19.32 -8.25 4.77
C GLY A 356 -19.50 -7.88 3.29
N ILE A 357 -18.42 -7.71 2.52
CA ILE A 357 -18.48 -7.41 1.09
C ILE A 357 -18.56 -8.72 0.31
N VAL A 358 -19.76 -9.04 -0.18
CA VAL A 358 -20.04 -10.30 -0.86
C VAL A 358 -20.60 -10.03 -2.28
N PRO A 359 -20.32 -10.93 -3.25
CA PRO A 359 -20.87 -10.80 -4.59
C PRO A 359 -22.37 -11.08 -4.61
N LEU A 360 -23.03 -10.61 -5.65
CA LEU A 360 -24.39 -11.03 -5.93
C LEU A 360 -24.46 -12.56 -6.04
N PRO A 361 -25.57 -13.18 -5.61
CA PRO A 361 -25.74 -14.63 -5.75
C PRO A 361 -25.62 -15.06 -7.21
N GLY A 362 -24.88 -16.15 -7.45
CA GLY A 362 -24.82 -16.79 -8.76
C GLY A 362 -26.19 -17.31 -9.19
N THR A 363 -26.43 -17.32 -10.49
CA THR A 363 -27.70 -17.81 -11.04
C THR A 363 -27.45 -18.88 -12.09
N LEU A 364 -28.13 -20.02 -11.95
CA LEU A 364 -28.18 -21.03 -12.98
C LEU A 364 -29.43 -20.77 -13.85
N LYS A 365 -29.23 -20.63 -15.17
CA LYS A 365 -30.33 -20.42 -16.12
C LYS A 365 -30.56 -21.67 -16.98
N GLY A 366 -31.81 -22.05 -17.12
CA GLY A 366 -32.19 -23.22 -17.94
C GLY A 366 -32.19 -24.54 -17.16
N SER A 367 -32.40 -25.63 -17.89
CA SER A 367 -32.39 -27.00 -17.41
C SER A 367 -31.78 -27.90 -18.47
N GLY A 368 -31.00 -28.89 -18.06
CA GLY A 368 -30.33 -29.83 -18.98
C GLY A 368 -29.27 -30.65 -18.29
N GLY A 369 -28.63 -31.56 -19.04
CA GLY A 369 -27.53 -32.38 -18.55
C GLY A 369 -26.14 -31.80 -18.78
N THR A 370 -26.05 -30.57 -19.31
CA THR A 370 -24.78 -29.88 -19.60
C THR A 370 -24.83 -28.46 -19.08
N MET A 371 -23.87 -28.09 -18.27
CA MET A 371 -23.71 -26.72 -17.80
C MET A 371 -22.73 -25.95 -18.72
N VAL A 372 -23.19 -24.83 -19.26
CA VAL A 372 -22.35 -23.94 -20.09
C VAL A 372 -21.82 -22.80 -19.20
N ILE A 373 -20.53 -22.60 -19.24
CA ILE A 373 -19.81 -21.65 -18.37
C ILE A 373 -19.10 -20.60 -19.23
N ASP A 374 -19.35 -19.32 -18.92
CA ASP A 374 -18.64 -18.19 -19.55
C ASP A 374 -17.32 -17.91 -18.79
N PRO A 375 -16.15 -18.05 -19.42
CA PRO A 375 -14.85 -17.80 -18.78
C PRO A 375 -14.56 -16.33 -18.52
N LYS A 376 -15.47 -15.41 -18.86
CA LYS A 376 -15.32 -14.00 -18.50
C LYS A 376 -15.40 -13.76 -17.00
N GLU A 377 -15.99 -14.67 -16.26
CA GLU A 377 -16.09 -14.64 -14.81
C GLU A 377 -15.00 -15.51 -14.19
N ASN A 378 -14.19 -14.97 -13.27
CA ASN A 378 -13.09 -15.69 -12.64
C ASN A 378 -13.53 -16.97 -11.90
N ASN A 379 -14.73 -16.96 -11.30
CA ASN A 379 -15.29 -18.13 -10.62
C ASN A 379 -15.59 -19.30 -11.56
N SER A 380 -15.69 -19.06 -12.86
CA SER A 380 -15.83 -20.12 -13.87
C SER A 380 -14.67 -21.11 -13.81
N PHE A 381 -13.46 -20.64 -13.57
CA PHE A 381 -12.29 -21.51 -13.45
C PHE A 381 -12.28 -22.34 -12.18
N ARG A 382 -12.93 -21.88 -11.10
CA ARG A 382 -13.14 -22.70 -9.89
C ARG A 382 -14.08 -23.86 -10.17
N ILE A 383 -15.21 -23.60 -10.86
CA ILE A 383 -16.17 -24.63 -11.27
C ILE A 383 -15.50 -25.65 -12.20
N ILE A 384 -14.69 -25.17 -13.16
CA ILE A 384 -13.92 -26.03 -14.06
C ILE A 384 -12.94 -26.91 -13.27
N GLY A 385 -12.21 -26.32 -12.31
CA GLY A 385 -11.29 -27.04 -11.43
C GLY A 385 -12.00 -28.11 -10.60
N ASP A 386 -13.15 -27.79 -10.02
CA ASP A 386 -13.96 -28.73 -9.26
C ASP A 386 -14.48 -29.90 -10.15
N ALA A 387 -14.90 -29.58 -11.37
CA ALA A 387 -15.30 -30.60 -12.35
C ALA A 387 -14.13 -31.51 -12.72
N MET A 388 -12.92 -30.97 -12.92
CA MET A 388 -11.72 -31.79 -13.17
C MET A 388 -11.42 -32.72 -12.00
N ASN A 389 -11.50 -32.22 -10.77
CA ASN A 389 -11.28 -33.00 -9.55
C ASN A 389 -12.30 -34.13 -9.39
N GLN A 390 -13.52 -33.95 -9.92
CA GLN A 390 -14.58 -34.95 -9.95
C GLN A 390 -14.54 -35.85 -11.20
N ASN A 391 -13.52 -35.72 -12.05
CA ASN A 391 -13.37 -36.45 -13.33
C ASN A 391 -14.55 -36.25 -14.27
N LEU A 392 -15.21 -35.10 -14.27
CA LEU A 392 -16.27 -34.79 -15.23
C LEU A 392 -15.66 -34.41 -16.59
N ALA A 393 -16.38 -34.73 -17.66
CA ALA A 393 -15.98 -34.38 -19.01
C ALA A 393 -16.11 -32.86 -19.22
N ILE A 394 -15.05 -32.22 -19.67
CA ILE A 394 -15.03 -30.77 -19.94
C ILE A 394 -14.73 -30.56 -21.43
N GLY A 395 -15.63 -29.87 -22.12
CA GLY A 395 -15.46 -29.44 -23.50
C GLY A 395 -15.29 -27.95 -23.62
N PHE A 396 -14.53 -27.50 -24.62
CA PHE A 396 -14.42 -26.09 -24.96
C PHE A 396 -15.03 -25.80 -26.32
N ASN A 397 -15.92 -24.82 -26.39
CA ASN A 397 -16.53 -24.37 -27.63
C ASN A 397 -15.76 -23.13 -28.16
N PRO A 398 -14.92 -23.29 -29.21
CA PRO A 398 -14.09 -22.17 -29.70
C PRO A 398 -14.90 -21.09 -30.42
N LYS A 399 -16.11 -21.37 -30.90
CA LYS A 399 -16.96 -20.36 -31.54
C LYS A 399 -17.65 -19.46 -30.54
N GLN A 400 -18.06 -20.02 -29.41
CA GLN A 400 -18.72 -19.24 -28.34
C GLN A 400 -17.78 -18.81 -27.23
N GLN A 401 -16.55 -19.31 -27.24
CA GLN A 401 -15.55 -19.07 -26.19
C GLN A 401 -16.09 -19.50 -24.81
N THR A 402 -16.79 -20.62 -24.71
CA THR A 402 -17.39 -21.13 -23.47
C THR A 402 -16.92 -22.53 -23.16
N TYR A 403 -16.99 -22.91 -21.88
CA TYR A 403 -16.79 -24.29 -21.44
C TYR A 403 -18.14 -24.97 -21.22
N ALA A 404 -18.15 -26.28 -21.37
CA ALA A 404 -19.29 -27.15 -21.12
C ALA A 404 -18.86 -28.30 -20.20
N ILE A 405 -19.62 -28.57 -19.15
CA ILE A 405 -19.41 -29.63 -18.17
C ILE A 405 -20.63 -30.55 -18.16
#